data_1acc56a2aa1a75bca87d57aa95b618a2
#
_entry.id   1acc56a2aa1a75bca87d57aa95b618a2
#
_cell.length_a   1.000
_cell.length_b   1.000
_cell.length_c   1.000
_cell.angle_alpha   90.00
_cell.angle_beta   90.00
_cell.angle_gamma   90.00
#
_symmetry.space_group_name_H-M   'P 1'
#
loop_
_entity.id
_entity.type
_entity.pdbx_description
1 polymer ?
#
loop_
_entity_poly.entity_id
_entity_poly.type
_entity_poly.pdbx_seq_one_letter_code
_entity_poly.pdbx_strand_id
1 'polypeptide(L)'
;MFTFDPKKYSKKLLPLISWSHWFTFFNIIAALLLSSLYFFNESRPDSLIGYFYLITTWGSHIAFLTFISFVLIVFPITILFPNARFIRTTASVVFTLGLLLLVLDAFIYSQLGYHLNASSSSQIFDLIVSEAKDEGKIFGLISLILFTVILGFELTISNYAWKHLKQLQKTVFASSVVMALVVAFFLSHITHIWADATLDYDVLRQDTVLPLSYPLTAKTLLTKYEMFNLADYNERRTSPLSFTGNTPVYPKLTQQTCQKDMANKQSVFIVLTDELLTEKHQEQFINRSTGSSIKLEHHIDSALQENSWFNLLFSLPTIYQEKILAQQTQPLLFQALEQQQLTRSFTVIGQQANTNEVTANKKTFWFNDLFDTTTQLTDISTLVFADKLNNIEQGLHLIYFPKNNQYQFELFIDALLLAQKQKTNQDIIWVSSIGNSDFNTSLSIKPAVLIYPNTTSRNIETLTSHMDLQPTLMKNWLSCSLTEPNTVNAYSSGANLLTLKKDRVIANTIKNGMMVFNKDKSVFIDQNGNFESYSRQLAAPIVENSDFPLMIDGVNFIKKYSQMNSK
;
A
#
# COMPACT_ATOMS: atom_id res chain seq x y z
N MET A 1 59.52 -4.70 -29.81
CA MET A 1 58.77 -5.92 -30.13
C MET A 1 58.64 -6.73 -28.83
N PHE A 2 57.51 -6.64 -28.14
CA PHE A 2 57.30 -7.41 -26.89
C PHE A 2 57.04 -8.87 -27.29
N THR A 3 57.98 -9.76 -27.03
CA THR A 3 57.80 -11.21 -27.20
C THR A 3 56.78 -11.68 -26.14
N PHE A 4 55.61 -12.03 -26.59
CA PHE A 4 54.56 -12.63 -25.74
C PHE A 4 54.99 -14.05 -25.35
N ASP A 5 55.35 -14.24 -24.08
CA ASP A 5 55.68 -15.57 -23.53
C ASP A 5 54.42 -16.17 -22.87
N PRO A 6 53.72 -17.12 -23.52
CA PRO A 6 52.48 -17.68 -23.00
C PRO A 6 52.61 -18.39 -21.67
N LYS A 7 53.77 -19.01 -21.39
CA LYS A 7 54.01 -19.71 -20.12
C LYS A 7 54.16 -18.75 -18.92
N LYS A 8 54.81 -17.60 -19.16
CA LYS A 8 54.99 -16.56 -18.15
C LYS A 8 53.71 -15.81 -17.85
N TYR A 9 52.88 -15.63 -18.89
CA TYR A 9 51.55 -15.03 -18.77
C TYR A 9 50.60 -15.93 -17.98
N SER A 10 50.48 -17.21 -18.30
CA SER A 10 49.66 -18.19 -17.62
C SER A 10 50.03 -18.32 -16.12
N LYS A 11 51.33 -18.34 -15.78
CA LYS A 11 51.80 -18.38 -14.40
C LYS A 11 51.38 -17.16 -13.56
N LYS A 12 51.17 -15.99 -14.17
CA LYS A 12 50.66 -14.79 -13.49
C LYS A 12 49.13 -14.79 -13.41
N LEU A 13 48.46 -15.30 -14.42
CA LEU A 13 47.01 -15.26 -14.55
C LEU A 13 46.32 -16.26 -13.60
N LEU A 14 46.78 -17.49 -13.50
CA LEU A 14 46.13 -18.53 -12.69
C LEU A 14 45.93 -18.16 -11.21
N PRO A 15 46.92 -17.59 -10.49
CA PRO A 15 46.69 -17.14 -9.12
C PRO A 15 45.65 -16.00 -9.01
N LEU A 16 45.58 -15.12 -10.03
CA LEU A 16 44.62 -13.99 -10.06
C LEU A 16 43.21 -14.49 -10.28
N ILE A 17 42.99 -15.42 -11.22
CA ILE A 17 41.69 -16.06 -11.43
C ILE A 17 41.25 -16.79 -10.15
N SER A 18 42.12 -17.55 -9.55
CA SER A 18 41.80 -18.27 -8.32
C SER A 18 41.45 -17.32 -7.15
N TRP A 19 42.23 -16.23 -7.02
CA TRP A 19 41.93 -15.17 -6.04
C TRP A 19 40.61 -14.50 -6.32
N SER A 20 40.29 -14.15 -7.57
CA SER A 20 39.08 -13.45 -7.92
C SER A 20 37.81 -14.28 -7.67
N HIS A 21 37.86 -15.61 -7.85
CA HIS A 21 36.75 -16.51 -7.46
C HIS A 21 36.50 -16.46 -5.94
N TRP A 22 37.55 -16.54 -5.10
CA TRP A 22 37.37 -16.45 -3.65
C TRP A 22 36.93 -15.07 -3.21
N PHE A 23 37.44 -14.03 -3.83
CA PHE A 23 37.01 -12.66 -3.56
C PHE A 23 35.54 -12.47 -3.88
N THR A 24 35.08 -12.97 -5.05
CA THR A 24 33.66 -12.96 -5.45
C THR A 24 32.80 -13.78 -4.48
N PHE A 25 33.28 -14.94 -4.03
CA PHE A 25 32.57 -15.75 -3.04
C PHE A 25 32.29 -14.98 -1.74
N PHE A 26 33.31 -14.28 -1.21
CA PHE A 26 33.10 -13.44 -0.02
C PHE A 26 32.11 -12.27 -0.30
N ASN A 27 32.16 -11.71 -1.50
CA ASN A 27 31.23 -10.68 -1.92
C ASN A 27 29.80 -11.18 -2.06
N ILE A 28 29.59 -12.43 -2.49
CA ILE A 28 28.26 -13.06 -2.47
C ILE A 28 27.70 -13.08 -1.04
N ILE A 29 28.52 -13.47 -0.06
CA ILE A 29 28.09 -13.48 1.35
C ILE A 29 27.74 -12.06 1.82
N ALA A 30 28.56 -11.06 1.49
CA ALA A 30 28.30 -9.67 1.85
C ALA A 30 27.02 -9.14 1.18
N ALA A 31 26.82 -9.42 -0.11
CA ALA A 31 25.62 -9.03 -0.85
C ALA A 31 24.35 -9.70 -0.28
N LEU A 32 24.41 -10.98 0.11
CA LEU A 32 23.32 -11.66 0.79
C LEU A 32 22.99 -11.00 2.13
N LEU A 33 23.98 -10.64 2.94
CA LEU A 33 23.74 -9.95 4.20
C LEU A 33 23.09 -8.57 3.99
N LEU A 34 23.58 -7.79 3.03
CA LEU A 34 23.02 -6.46 2.74
C LEU A 34 21.64 -6.53 2.10
N SER A 35 21.40 -7.49 1.19
CA SER A 35 20.10 -7.66 0.55
C SER A 35 19.00 -8.17 1.49
N SER A 36 19.34 -8.65 2.69
CA SER A 36 18.32 -8.95 3.71
C SER A 36 17.52 -7.72 4.14
N LEU A 37 18.02 -6.49 3.86
CA LEU A 37 17.32 -5.24 4.12
C LEU A 37 15.98 -5.14 3.35
N TYR A 38 15.85 -5.79 2.20
CA TYR A 38 14.59 -5.79 1.44
C TYR A 38 13.42 -6.43 2.20
N PHE A 39 13.68 -7.36 3.12
CA PHE A 39 12.62 -8.07 3.84
C PHE A 39 12.01 -7.30 5.01
N PHE A 40 12.57 -6.17 5.42
CA PHE A 40 12.04 -5.43 6.56
C PHE A 40 10.70 -4.74 6.28
N ASN A 41 10.44 -4.40 5.01
CA ASN A 41 9.26 -3.66 4.61
C ASN A 41 8.24 -4.51 3.85
N GLU A 42 8.54 -5.78 3.60
CA GLU A 42 7.65 -6.68 2.86
C GLU A 42 6.74 -7.50 3.77
N SER A 43 5.56 -7.81 3.25
CA SER A 43 4.65 -8.76 3.89
C SER A 43 5.25 -10.17 3.82
N ARG A 44 5.18 -10.88 4.92
CA ARG A 44 5.69 -12.26 5.00
C ARG A 44 4.80 -13.18 4.16
N PRO A 45 5.39 -14.21 3.49
CA PRO A 45 4.60 -15.24 2.84
C PRO A 45 3.64 -15.92 3.83
N ASP A 46 2.46 -16.32 3.34
CA ASP A 46 1.46 -17.00 4.16
C ASP A 46 1.65 -18.53 4.16
N SER A 47 2.33 -19.07 3.12
CA SER A 47 2.52 -20.50 2.91
C SER A 47 3.99 -20.95 3.08
N LEU A 48 4.19 -22.22 3.41
CA LEU A 48 5.54 -22.82 3.44
C LEU A 48 6.23 -22.77 2.06
N ILE A 49 5.46 -22.88 0.99
CA ILE A 49 5.98 -22.80 -0.40
C ILE A 49 6.45 -21.37 -0.69
N GLY A 50 5.70 -20.37 -0.25
CA GLY A 50 6.10 -18.96 -0.36
C GLY A 50 7.42 -18.68 0.38
N TYR A 51 7.59 -19.17 1.60
CA TYR A 51 8.86 -19.07 2.33
C TYR A 51 10.00 -19.81 1.63
N PHE A 52 9.75 -21.02 1.14
CA PHE A 52 10.74 -21.79 0.40
C PHE A 52 11.19 -21.05 -0.86
N TYR A 53 10.24 -20.50 -1.62
CA TYR A 53 10.52 -19.69 -2.81
C TYR A 53 11.33 -18.44 -2.45
N LEU A 54 10.91 -17.68 -1.44
CA LEU A 54 11.60 -16.48 -1.00
C LEU A 54 13.07 -16.73 -0.66
N ILE A 55 13.35 -17.76 0.16
CA ILE A 55 14.72 -18.10 0.60
C ILE A 55 15.56 -18.59 -0.57
N THR A 56 15.03 -19.48 -1.41
CA THR A 56 15.76 -20.02 -2.56
C THR A 56 16.04 -18.95 -3.61
N THR A 57 15.07 -18.06 -3.86
CA THR A 57 15.21 -16.95 -4.81
C THR A 57 16.21 -15.93 -4.28
N TRP A 58 16.07 -15.48 -3.04
CA TRP A 58 17.00 -14.54 -2.44
C TRP A 58 18.45 -15.04 -2.49
N GLY A 59 18.69 -16.28 -2.02
CA GLY A 59 20.03 -16.85 -1.99
C GLY A 59 20.63 -16.97 -3.39
N SER A 60 19.89 -17.55 -4.32
CA SER A 60 20.40 -17.83 -5.67
C SER A 60 20.46 -16.59 -6.57
N HIS A 61 19.48 -15.71 -6.52
CA HIS A 61 19.41 -14.53 -7.38
C HIS A 61 20.49 -13.51 -7.03
N ILE A 62 20.66 -13.16 -5.75
CA ILE A 62 21.72 -12.24 -5.29
C ILE A 62 23.12 -12.81 -5.58
N ALA A 63 23.29 -14.12 -5.36
CA ALA A 63 24.55 -14.78 -5.71
C ALA A 63 24.82 -14.72 -7.23
N PHE A 64 23.80 -14.94 -8.05
CA PHE A 64 23.87 -14.81 -9.51
C PHE A 64 24.23 -13.38 -9.94
N LEU A 65 23.56 -12.35 -9.41
CA LEU A 65 23.86 -10.95 -9.73
C LEU A 65 25.31 -10.57 -9.36
N THR A 66 25.78 -11.02 -8.20
CA THR A 66 27.16 -10.79 -7.76
C THR A 66 28.16 -11.50 -8.66
N PHE A 67 27.86 -12.75 -9.04
CA PHE A 67 28.70 -13.54 -9.94
C PHE A 67 28.74 -12.99 -11.36
N ILE A 68 27.58 -12.57 -11.92
CA ILE A 68 27.54 -11.98 -13.26
C ILE A 68 28.31 -10.67 -13.33
N SER A 69 28.26 -9.86 -12.26
CA SER A 69 29.07 -8.63 -12.14
C SER A 69 30.58 -8.94 -12.17
N PHE A 70 31.01 -10.01 -11.52
CA PHE A 70 32.38 -10.50 -11.63
C PHE A 70 32.71 -10.91 -13.08
N VAL A 71 31.87 -11.73 -13.71
CA VAL A 71 32.10 -12.25 -15.07
C VAL A 71 32.17 -11.13 -16.10
N LEU A 72 31.33 -10.12 -15.98
CA LEU A 72 31.25 -9.04 -16.97
C LEU A 72 32.30 -7.96 -16.76
N ILE A 73 32.74 -7.70 -15.56
CA ILE A 73 33.64 -6.57 -15.25
C ILE A 73 35.04 -7.06 -14.83
N VAL A 74 35.13 -7.80 -13.74
CA VAL A 74 36.43 -8.13 -13.12
C VAL A 74 37.19 -9.18 -13.92
N PHE A 75 36.50 -10.20 -14.44
CA PHE A 75 37.14 -11.28 -15.19
C PHE A 75 37.81 -10.79 -16.49
N PRO A 76 37.16 -9.99 -17.37
CA PRO A 76 37.81 -9.42 -18.56
C PRO A 76 39.02 -8.53 -18.21
N ILE A 77 38.89 -7.69 -17.18
CA ILE A 77 39.99 -6.83 -16.73
C ILE A 77 41.16 -7.68 -16.23
N THR A 78 40.88 -8.81 -15.54
CA THR A 78 41.91 -9.74 -15.05
C THR A 78 42.68 -10.37 -16.22
N ILE A 79 42.03 -10.71 -17.30
CA ILE A 79 42.66 -11.26 -18.50
C ILE A 79 43.49 -10.18 -19.22
N LEU A 80 42.94 -8.98 -19.39
CA LEU A 80 43.62 -7.92 -20.15
C LEU A 80 44.85 -7.35 -19.42
N PHE A 81 44.79 -7.20 -18.12
CA PHE A 81 45.82 -6.57 -17.29
C PHE A 81 46.25 -7.43 -16.11
N PRO A 82 47.06 -8.52 -16.30
CA PRO A 82 47.40 -9.45 -15.23
C PRO A 82 48.43 -8.89 -14.24
N ASN A 83 48.06 -7.84 -13.52
CA ASN A 83 48.83 -7.20 -12.45
C ASN A 83 48.06 -7.32 -11.12
N ALA A 84 48.63 -8.02 -10.17
CA ALA A 84 47.97 -8.34 -8.90
C ALA A 84 47.52 -7.09 -8.10
N ARG A 85 48.32 -6.04 -8.05
CA ARG A 85 47.95 -4.81 -7.35
C ARG A 85 46.80 -4.11 -8.03
N PHE A 86 46.90 -3.94 -9.36
CA PHE A 86 45.90 -3.30 -10.15
C PHE A 86 44.55 -4.00 -10.05
N ILE A 87 44.50 -5.33 -10.31
CA ILE A 87 43.27 -6.13 -10.30
C ILE A 87 42.60 -6.09 -8.92
N ARG A 88 43.38 -6.28 -7.87
CA ARG A 88 42.85 -6.28 -6.50
C ARG A 88 42.25 -4.94 -6.09
N THR A 89 42.90 -3.84 -6.44
CA THR A 89 42.36 -2.49 -6.17
C THR A 89 41.10 -2.23 -7.02
N THR A 90 41.17 -2.50 -8.33
CA THR A 90 40.01 -2.30 -9.24
C THR A 90 38.82 -3.15 -8.84
N ALA A 91 39.03 -4.43 -8.52
CA ALA A 91 37.95 -5.30 -8.06
C ALA A 91 37.33 -4.80 -6.75
N SER A 92 38.16 -4.39 -5.77
CA SER A 92 37.63 -3.83 -4.52
C SER A 92 36.80 -2.57 -4.75
N VAL A 93 37.21 -1.67 -5.66
CA VAL A 93 36.42 -0.48 -6.00
C VAL A 93 35.11 -0.85 -6.70
N VAL A 94 35.16 -1.77 -7.69
CA VAL A 94 33.97 -2.22 -8.42
C VAL A 94 32.94 -2.85 -7.47
N PHE A 95 33.37 -3.74 -6.59
CA PHE A 95 32.45 -4.37 -5.64
C PHE A 95 31.99 -3.42 -4.55
N THR A 96 32.82 -2.47 -4.11
CA THR A 96 32.37 -1.38 -3.22
C THR A 96 31.21 -0.60 -3.85
N LEU A 97 31.34 -0.20 -5.12
CA LEU A 97 30.28 0.50 -5.85
C LEU A 97 29.04 -0.37 -6.01
N GLY A 98 29.20 -1.66 -6.32
CA GLY A 98 28.10 -2.62 -6.44
C GLY A 98 27.33 -2.80 -5.11
N LEU A 99 28.03 -2.97 -4.00
CA LEU A 99 27.40 -3.10 -2.67
C LEU A 99 26.74 -1.79 -2.21
N LEU A 100 27.33 -0.63 -2.54
CA LEU A 100 26.71 0.67 -2.27
C LEU A 100 25.43 0.88 -3.09
N LEU A 101 25.45 0.48 -4.36
CA LEU A 101 24.25 0.52 -5.21
C LEU A 101 23.17 -0.42 -4.66
N LEU A 102 23.54 -1.59 -4.16
CA LEU A 102 22.59 -2.51 -3.52
C LEU A 102 21.96 -1.91 -2.27
N VAL A 103 22.73 -1.24 -1.41
CA VAL A 103 22.22 -0.56 -0.21
C VAL A 103 21.35 0.65 -0.60
N LEU A 104 21.77 1.42 -1.59
CA LEU A 104 21.01 2.55 -2.11
C LEU A 104 19.67 2.07 -2.69
N ASP A 105 19.67 0.99 -3.47
CA ASP A 105 18.47 0.39 -4.01
C ASP A 105 17.54 -0.12 -2.90
N ALA A 106 18.09 -0.78 -1.86
CA ALA A 106 17.31 -1.20 -0.70
C ALA A 106 16.69 -0.02 0.07
N PHE A 107 17.40 1.10 0.18
CA PHE A 107 16.88 2.34 0.76
C PHE A 107 15.73 2.89 -0.11
N ILE A 108 15.93 3.02 -1.42
CA ILE A 108 14.90 3.49 -2.35
C ILE A 108 13.68 2.57 -2.32
N TYR A 109 13.89 1.26 -2.35
CA TYR A 109 12.83 0.27 -2.25
C TYR A 109 12.04 0.40 -0.93
N SER A 110 12.73 0.69 0.18
CA SER A 110 12.06 0.90 1.47
C SER A 110 11.20 2.16 1.51
N GLN A 111 11.56 3.20 0.75
CA GLN A 111 10.85 4.48 0.69
C GLN A 111 9.78 4.51 -0.40
N LEU A 112 10.09 3.98 -1.58
CA LEU A 112 9.27 4.12 -2.78
C LEU A 112 8.55 2.82 -3.19
N GLY A 113 8.93 1.65 -2.62
CA GLY A 113 8.34 0.35 -2.95
C GLY A 113 8.71 -0.18 -4.33
N TYR A 114 9.69 0.42 -5.01
CA TYR A 114 10.23 -0.06 -6.29
C TYR A 114 11.75 0.09 -6.37
N HIS A 115 12.38 -0.72 -7.22
CA HIS A 115 13.83 -0.74 -7.42
C HIS A 115 14.31 0.37 -8.35
N LEU A 116 15.61 0.66 -8.27
CA LEU A 116 16.31 1.55 -9.20
C LEU A 116 16.02 1.18 -10.65
N ASN A 117 15.41 2.08 -11.40
CA ASN A 117 15.19 1.94 -12.82
C ASN A 117 15.39 3.27 -13.57
N ALA A 118 15.57 3.21 -14.89
CA ALA A 118 15.84 4.39 -15.70
C ALA A 118 14.61 5.30 -15.83
N SER A 119 13.40 4.76 -15.77
CA SER A 119 12.16 5.52 -15.94
C SER A 119 11.80 6.35 -14.70
N SER A 120 12.24 5.94 -13.50
CA SER A 120 12.01 6.65 -12.25
C SER A 120 13.20 7.48 -11.76
N SER A 121 14.19 7.71 -12.63
CA SER A 121 15.43 8.42 -12.26
C SER A 121 15.22 9.84 -11.73
N SER A 122 14.24 10.58 -12.24
CA SER A 122 13.91 11.93 -11.76
C SER A 122 13.38 11.91 -10.32
N GLN A 123 12.51 10.96 -10.00
CA GLN A 123 11.93 10.83 -8.66
C GLN A 123 12.94 10.36 -7.63
N ILE A 124 13.80 9.42 -8.03
CA ILE A 124 14.91 8.96 -7.20
C ILE A 124 15.84 10.14 -6.89
N PHE A 125 16.12 10.98 -7.91
CA PHE A 125 16.90 12.19 -7.70
C PHE A 125 16.21 13.16 -6.75
N ASP A 126 14.91 13.38 -6.90
CA ASP A 126 14.12 14.25 -6.03
C ASP A 126 14.07 13.73 -4.59
N LEU A 127 13.94 12.41 -4.39
CA LEU A 127 14.03 11.78 -3.07
C LEU A 127 15.40 12.05 -2.43
N ILE A 128 16.50 11.77 -3.15
CA ILE A 128 17.86 11.98 -2.64
C ILE A 128 18.08 13.47 -2.30
N VAL A 129 17.56 14.38 -3.13
CA VAL A 129 17.67 15.82 -2.91
C VAL A 129 16.82 16.27 -1.72
N SER A 130 15.64 15.72 -1.50
CA SER A 130 14.80 16.03 -0.33
C SER A 130 15.47 15.57 0.97
N GLU A 131 15.95 14.35 1.04
CA GLU A 131 16.69 13.83 2.18
C GLU A 131 17.98 14.66 2.45
N ALA A 132 18.68 15.06 1.38
CA ALA A 132 19.85 15.89 1.51
C ALA A 132 19.54 17.34 1.95
N LYS A 133 18.32 17.86 1.71
CA LYS A 133 17.89 19.18 2.17
C LYS A 133 17.41 19.16 3.62
N ASP A 134 16.64 18.16 4.01
CA ASP A 134 16.02 18.10 5.32
C ASP A 134 17.03 17.71 6.41
N GLU A 135 17.87 16.72 6.16
CA GLU A 135 18.89 16.25 7.10
C GLU A 135 20.29 16.08 6.47
N GLY A 136 20.68 16.96 5.57
CA GLY A 136 21.85 16.82 4.70
C GLY A 136 23.18 16.54 5.42
N LYS A 137 23.37 17.02 6.65
CA LYS A 137 24.58 16.70 7.43
C LYS A 137 24.57 15.24 7.90
N ILE A 138 23.42 14.76 8.35
CA ILE A 138 23.26 13.37 8.84
C ILE A 138 23.33 12.42 7.65
N PHE A 139 22.59 12.70 6.57
CA PHE A 139 22.63 11.91 5.34
C PHE A 139 24.04 11.80 4.75
N GLY A 140 24.77 12.92 4.64
CA GLY A 140 26.16 12.91 4.17
C GLY A 140 27.12 12.15 5.07
N LEU A 141 26.94 12.27 6.40
CA LEU A 141 27.74 11.52 7.38
C LEU A 141 27.50 10.01 7.28
N ILE A 142 26.24 9.59 7.22
CA ILE A 142 25.87 8.16 7.09
C ILE A 142 26.42 7.60 5.78
N SER A 143 26.27 8.30 4.66
CA SER A 143 26.80 7.89 3.35
C SER A 143 28.32 7.75 3.36
N LEU A 144 29.04 8.68 4.01
CA LEU A 144 30.49 8.61 4.14
C LEU A 144 30.95 7.44 5.03
N ILE A 145 30.25 7.22 6.15
CA ILE A 145 30.55 6.09 7.04
C ILE A 145 30.32 4.77 6.29
N LEU A 146 29.17 4.63 5.61
CA LEU A 146 28.82 3.43 4.85
C LEU A 146 29.87 3.15 3.75
N PHE A 147 30.23 4.15 2.97
CA PHE A 147 31.29 4.06 1.96
C PHE A 147 32.61 3.57 2.58
N THR A 148 33.03 4.19 3.68
CA THR A 148 34.29 3.86 4.36
C THR A 148 34.29 2.44 4.91
N VAL A 149 33.19 2.00 5.51
CA VAL A 149 33.03 0.65 6.06
C VAL A 149 33.06 -0.40 4.94
N ILE A 150 32.29 -0.20 3.86
CA ILE A 150 32.25 -1.15 2.74
C ILE A 150 33.61 -1.20 2.03
N LEU A 151 34.24 -0.07 1.75
CA LEU A 151 35.55 -0.03 1.12
C LEU A 151 36.62 -0.69 2.02
N GLY A 152 36.59 -0.43 3.32
CA GLY A 152 37.46 -1.05 4.30
C GLY A 152 37.29 -2.57 4.37
N PHE A 153 36.05 -3.05 4.32
CA PHE A 153 35.71 -4.46 4.22
C PHE A 153 36.29 -5.07 2.93
N GLU A 154 36.06 -4.45 1.77
CA GLU A 154 36.51 -4.92 0.47
C GLU A 154 38.06 -5.04 0.39
N LEU A 155 38.77 -4.03 0.86
CA LEU A 155 40.21 -4.02 0.90
C LEU A 155 40.75 -5.11 1.86
N THR A 156 40.09 -5.31 2.98
CA THR A 156 40.46 -6.34 3.98
C THR A 156 40.26 -7.73 3.41
N ILE A 157 39.09 -8.02 2.82
CA ILE A 157 38.77 -9.32 2.20
C ILE A 157 39.65 -9.59 0.98
N SER A 158 39.90 -8.59 0.15
CA SER A 158 40.81 -8.67 -0.99
C SER A 158 42.21 -9.11 -0.55
N ASN A 159 42.70 -8.50 0.54
CA ASN A 159 44.03 -8.83 1.10
C ASN A 159 44.03 -10.19 1.78
N TYR A 160 42.97 -10.54 2.53
CA TYR A 160 42.83 -11.84 3.18
C TYR A 160 42.80 -12.97 2.15
N ALA A 161 41.98 -12.88 1.13
CA ALA A 161 41.87 -13.87 0.06
C ALA A 161 43.21 -14.07 -0.67
N TRP A 162 43.99 -13.01 -0.86
CA TRP A 162 45.32 -13.10 -1.48
C TRP A 162 46.35 -13.78 -0.58
N LYS A 163 46.41 -13.41 0.69
CA LYS A 163 47.35 -13.98 1.63
C LYS A 163 47.11 -15.45 1.94
N HIS A 164 45.83 -15.85 1.98
CA HIS A 164 45.43 -17.22 2.35
C HIS A 164 45.03 -18.08 1.15
N LEU A 165 45.33 -17.65 -0.08
CA LEU A 165 44.88 -18.30 -1.32
C LEU A 165 45.17 -19.80 -1.35
N LYS A 166 46.38 -20.22 -0.95
CA LYS A 166 46.78 -21.64 -0.92
C LYS A 166 45.97 -22.49 0.08
N GLN A 167 45.51 -21.89 1.17
CA GLN A 167 44.66 -22.56 2.16
C GLN A 167 43.22 -22.66 1.64
N LEU A 168 42.70 -21.56 1.13
CA LEU A 168 41.37 -21.47 0.56
C LEU A 168 41.16 -22.47 -0.59
N GLN A 169 42.14 -22.63 -1.48
CA GLN A 169 42.07 -23.60 -2.59
C GLN A 169 41.96 -25.06 -2.14
N LYS A 170 42.32 -25.39 -0.92
CA LYS A 170 42.20 -26.75 -0.36
C LYS A 170 40.83 -27.02 0.26
N THR A 171 40.03 -26.01 0.46
CA THR A 171 38.69 -26.14 1.10
C THR A 171 37.63 -26.55 0.06
N VAL A 172 36.81 -27.51 0.42
CA VAL A 172 35.67 -27.98 -0.38
C VAL A 172 34.42 -27.15 -0.12
N PHE A 173 34.41 -26.37 0.97
CA PHE A 173 33.26 -25.63 1.46
C PHE A 173 32.67 -24.70 0.40
N ALA A 174 33.47 -23.89 -0.29
CA ALA A 174 32.96 -22.95 -1.30
C ALA A 174 32.28 -23.66 -2.47
N SER A 175 32.85 -24.80 -2.95
CA SER A 175 32.22 -25.56 -4.04
C SER A 175 30.89 -26.17 -3.62
N SER A 176 30.76 -26.62 -2.38
CA SER A 176 29.48 -27.13 -1.86
C SER A 176 28.43 -26.03 -1.74
N VAL A 177 28.81 -24.83 -1.26
CA VAL A 177 27.91 -23.67 -1.20
C VAL A 177 27.48 -23.22 -2.60
N VAL A 178 28.42 -23.11 -3.55
CA VAL A 178 28.10 -22.75 -4.93
C VAL A 178 27.16 -23.78 -5.56
N MET A 179 27.38 -25.08 -5.34
CA MET A 179 26.48 -26.12 -5.83
C MET A 179 25.09 -25.98 -5.24
N ALA A 180 24.98 -25.70 -3.93
CA ALA A 180 23.69 -25.46 -3.28
C ALA A 180 22.98 -24.24 -3.85
N LEU A 181 23.70 -23.14 -4.14
CA LEU A 181 23.14 -21.94 -4.78
C LEU A 181 22.67 -22.21 -6.20
N VAL A 182 23.40 -23.04 -6.99
CA VAL A 182 22.97 -23.46 -8.34
C VAL A 182 21.69 -24.30 -8.25
N VAL A 183 21.61 -25.25 -7.33
CA VAL A 183 20.40 -26.05 -7.11
C VAL A 183 19.24 -25.15 -6.69
N ALA A 184 19.48 -24.21 -5.76
CA ALA A 184 18.47 -23.24 -5.33
C ALA A 184 17.97 -22.38 -6.50
N PHE A 185 18.84 -21.99 -7.43
CA PHE A 185 18.48 -21.24 -8.64
C PHE A 185 17.48 -22.02 -9.51
N PHE A 186 17.74 -23.29 -9.79
CA PHE A 186 16.80 -24.11 -10.55
C PHE A 186 15.50 -24.35 -9.80
N LEU A 187 15.56 -24.63 -8.50
CA LEU A 187 14.36 -24.83 -7.67
C LEU A 187 13.49 -23.56 -7.63
N SER A 188 14.08 -22.41 -7.46
CA SER A 188 13.37 -21.12 -7.51
C SER A 188 12.63 -20.93 -8.82
N HIS A 189 13.30 -21.15 -9.96
CA HIS A 189 12.68 -21.00 -11.29
C HIS A 189 11.57 -22.02 -11.56
N ILE A 190 11.75 -23.28 -11.14
CA ILE A 190 10.71 -24.33 -11.26
C ILE A 190 9.50 -23.94 -10.41
N THR A 191 9.71 -23.51 -9.15
CA THR A 191 8.63 -23.07 -8.26
C THR A 191 7.87 -21.88 -8.85
N HIS A 192 8.60 -20.90 -9.43
CA HIS A 192 7.97 -19.77 -10.09
C HIS A 192 7.14 -20.19 -11.32
N ILE A 193 7.68 -21.05 -12.21
CA ILE A 193 6.94 -21.55 -13.38
C ILE A 193 5.65 -22.25 -12.95
N TRP A 194 5.74 -23.07 -11.90
CA TRP A 194 4.56 -23.74 -11.33
C TRP A 194 3.55 -22.73 -10.75
N ALA A 195 4.02 -21.76 -9.96
CA ALA A 195 3.17 -20.73 -9.37
C ALA A 195 2.50 -19.84 -10.44
N ASP A 196 3.22 -19.48 -11.50
CA ASP A 196 2.66 -18.72 -12.62
C ASP A 196 1.61 -19.54 -13.39
N ALA A 197 1.81 -20.83 -13.56
CA ALA A 197 0.83 -21.71 -14.21
C ALA A 197 -0.42 -21.95 -13.36
N THR A 198 -0.26 -22.06 -12.04
CA THR A 198 -1.37 -22.30 -11.10
C THR A 198 -2.02 -21.03 -10.55
N LEU A 199 -1.41 -19.86 -10.81
CA LEU A 199 -1.78 -18.58 -10.23
C LEU A 199 -1.67 -18.61 -8.69
N ASP A 200 -0.56 -19.18 -8.17
CA ASP A 200 -0.24 -19.14 -6.75
C ASP A 200 0.41 -17.80 -6.40
N TYR A 201 -0.41 -16.92 -5.84
CA TYR A 201 -0.05 -15.52 -5.63
C TYR A 201 0.82 -15.27 -4.41
N ASP A 202 0.87 -16.19 -3.46
CA ASP A 202 1.78 -16.09 -2.33
C ASP A 202 3.24 -16.22 -2.77
N VAL A 203 3.48 -17.05 -3.79
CA VAL A 203 4.79 -17.16 -4.47
C VAL A 203 5.02 -15.97 -5.40
N LEU A 204 4.05 -15.62 -6.26
CA LEU A 204 4.21 -14.56 -7.26
C LEU A 204 4.43 -13.17 -6.64
N ARG A 205 3.90 -12.93 -5.43
CA ARG A 205 4.14 -11.70 -4.68
C ARG A 205 5.63 -11.46 -4.38
N GLN A 206 6.42 -12.52 -4.26
CA GLN A 206 7.84 -12.42 -3.93
C GLN A 206 8.73 -12.03 -5.11
N ASP A 207 8.19 -11.98 -6.33
CA ASP A 207 8.99 -11.69 -7.54
C ASP A 207 9.54 -10.27 -7.57
N THR A 208 8.83 -9.32 -6.98
CA THR A 208 9.18 -7.90 -7.00
C THR A 208 10.07 -7.45 -5.84
N VAL A 209 10.37 -8.35 -4.90
CA VAL A 209 11.14 -8.01 -3.68
C VAL A 209 12.63 -7.80 -3.94
N LEU A 210 13.17 -8.41 -5.00
CA LEU A 210 14.60 -8.39 -5.28
C LEU A 210 14.93 -7.58 -6.54
N PRO A 211 16.02 -6.81 -6.54
CA PRO A 211 16.39 -5.97 -7.68
C PRO A 211 16.71 -6.81 -8.90
N LEU A 212 16.33 -6.31 -10.08
CA LEU A 212 16.57 -6.96 -11.38
C LEU A 212 16.03 -8.41 -11.45
N SER A 213 14.98 -8.71 -10.70
CA SER A 213 14.33 -10.01 -10.76
C SER A 213 13.49 -10.10 -12.04
N TYR A 214 13.82 -11.04 -12.90
CA TYR A 214 13.05 -11.39 -14.11
C TYR A 214 12.74 -12.89 -14.07
N PRO A 215 11.61 -13.24 -13.44
CA PRO A 215 11.25 -14.64 -13.30
C PRO A 215 10.95 -15.28 -14.65
N LEU A 216 11.38 -16.52 -14.83
CA LEU A 216 11.13 -17.28 -16.06
C LEU A 216 9.67 -17.75 -16.10
N THR A 217 9.01 -17.51 -17.23
CA THR A 217 7.69 -18.08 -17.53
C THR A 217 7.83 -19.15 -18.62
N ALA A 218 7.08 -20.23 -18.52
CA ALA A 218 7.16 -21.33 -19.47
C ALA A 218 5.80 -21.69 -20.13
N LYS A 219 4.84 -20.76 -20.14
CA LYS A 219 3.47 -20.99 -20.63
C LYS A 219 3.41 -21.59 -22.02
N THR A 220 4.17 -21.05 -22.95
CA THR A 220 4.22 -21.55 -24.34
C THR A 220 4.74 -22.98 -24.41
N LEU A 221 5.77 -23.31 -23.60
CA LEU A 221 6.33 -24.65 -23.54
C LEU A 221 5.35 -25.63 -22.91
N LEU A 222 4.75 -25.25 -21.78
CA LEU A 222 3.76 -26.08 -21.06
C LEU A 222 2.52 -26.34 -21.90
N THR A 223 2.03 -25.34 -22.66
CA THR A 223 0.92 -25.50 -23.59
C THR A 223 1.27 -26.49 -24.72
N LYS A 224 2.50 -26.41 -25.26
CA LYS A 224 2.97 -27.32 -26.34
C LYS A 224 2.99 -28.77 -25.89
N TYR A 225 3.25 -29.03 -24.62
CA TYR A 225 3.30 -30.40 -24.06
C TYR A 225 1.99 -30.81 -23.35
N GLU A 226 0.90 -30.07 -23.58
CA GLU A 226 -0.44 -30.34 -22.98
C GLU A 226 -0.45 -30.37 -21.44
N MET A 227 0.58 -29.82 -20.82
CA MET A 227 0.70 -29.71 -19.35
C MET A 227 -0.01 -28.48 -18.79
N PHE A 228 -0.57 -27.63 -19.66
CA PHE A 228 -1.15 -26.36 -19.29
C PHE A 228 -2.26 -25.95 -20.26
N ASN A 229 -3.45 -25.65 -19.73
CA ASN A 229 -4.56 -25.17 -20.53
C ASN A 229 -4.56 -23.63 -20.58
N LEU A 230 -4.09 -23.07 -21.69
CA LEU A 230 -4.00 -21.64 -21.89
C LEU A 230 -5.39 -20.95 -21.88
N ALA A 231 -6.44 -21.64 -22.36
CA ALA A 231 -7.79 -21.10 -22.38
C ALA A 231 -8.34 -20.94 -20.94
N ASP A 232 -8.21 -21.98 -20.12
CA ASP A 232 -8.60 -21.99 -18.71
C ASP A 232 -7.78 -20.96 -17.87
N TYR A 233 -6.49 -20.83 -18.18
CA TYR A 233 -5.64 -19.81 -17.56
C TYR A 233 -6.09 -18.39 -17.91
N ASN A 234 -6.35 -18.13 -19.21
CA ASN A 234 -6.82 -16.82 -19.65
C ASN A 234 -8.20 -16.51 -19.08
N GLU A 235 -9.11 -17.49 -19.01
CA GLU A 235 -10.41 -17.33 -18.36
C GLU A 235 -10.25 -16.97 -16.89
N ARG A 236 -9.40 -17.66 -16.12
CA ARG A 236 -9.11 -17.33 -14.74
C ARG A 236 -8.43 -15.98 -14.58
N ARG A 237 -7.59 -15.59 -15.51
CA ARG A 237 -6.89 -14.30 -15.51
C ARG A 237 -7.78 -13.15 -15.97
N THR A 238 -8.62 -13.34 -17.00
CA THR A 238 -9.50 -12.28 -17.53
C THR A 238 -10.82 -12.15 -16.78
N SER A 239 -11.18 -13.14 -15.97
CA SER A 239 -12.41 -13.17 -15.14
C SER A 239 -12.35 -12.42 -13.79
N PRO A 240 -11.30 -11.65 -13.40
CA PRO A 240 -11.34 -10.94 -12.12
C PRO A 240 -12.52 -9.98 -12.00
N LEU A 241 -12.98 -9.40 -13.12
CA LEU A 241 -14.05 -8.40 -13.15
C LEU A 241 -15.40 -8.95 -13.62
N SER A 242 -15.48 -10.16 -14.15
CA SER A 242 -16.75 -10.83 -14.43
C SER A 242 -17.38 -11.30 -13.12
N PHE A 243 -18.03 -10.40 -12.43
CA PHE A 243 -18.75 -10.67 -11.19
C PHE A 243 -20.06 -11.38 -11.50
N THR A 244 -20.01 -12.67 -11.83
CA THR A 244 -21.16 -13.53 -12.04
C THR A 244 -21.71 -14.10 -10.73
N GLY A 245 -21.08 -13.78 -9.60
CA GLY A 245 -21.51 -14.24 -8.28
C GLY A 245 -22.87 -13.66 -7.86
N ASN A 246 -23.67 -14.48 -7.19
CA ASN A 246 -24.90 -14.00 -6.55
C ASN A 246 -24.54 -12.94 -5.52
N THR A 247 -25.11 -11.74 -5.66
CA THR A 247 -24.94 -10.72 -4.62
C THR A 247 -25.67 -11.19 -3.38
N PRO A 248 -24.98 -11.27 -2.24
CA PRO A 248 -25.61 -11.72 -1.02
C PRO A 248 -26.73 -10.77 -0.58
N VAL A 249 -27.68 -11.30 0.14
CA VAL A 249 -28.73 -10.48 0.77
C VAL A 249 -28.08 -9.62 1.82
N TYR A 250 -28.30 -8.29 1.77
CA TYR A 250 -27.78 -7.37 2.77
C TYR A 250 -28.42 -7.67 4.13
N PRO A 251 -27.66 -7.85 5.20
CA PRO A 251 -28.18 -8.36 6.45
C PRO A 251 -29.12 -7.38 7.15
N LYS A 252 -30.05 -7.93 7.95
CA LYS A 252 -30.91 -7.18 8.84
C LYS A 252 -30.49 -7.42 10.28
N LEU A 253 -30.42 -6.35 11.08
CA LEU A 253 -30.11 -6.46 12.51
C LEU A 253 -31.25 -7.11 13.28
N THR A 254 -30.91 -8.10 14.11
CA THR A 254 -31.83 -8.63 15.12
C THR A 254 -31.81 -7.74 16.36
N GLN A 255 -32.90 -7.70 17.13
CA GLN A 255 -33.05 -6.79 18.29
C GLN A 255 -32.00 -6.98 19.42
N GLN A 256 -31.23 -8.08 19.41
CA GLN A 256 -30.28 -8.43 20.46
C GLN A 256 -28.83 -8.04 20.14
N THR A 257 -28.57 -7.47 18.96
CA THR A 257 -27.19 -7.24 18.48
C THR A 257 -26.51 -6.00 19.04
N CYS A 258 -27.26 -4.99 19.49
CA CYS A 258 -26.69 -3.75 20.02
C CYS A 258 -27.19 -3.48 21.43
N GLN A 259 -26.28 -3.14 22.36
CA GLN A 259 -26.66 -2.82 23.74
C GLN A 259 -27.36 -1.47 23.81
N LYS A 260 -28.53 -1.45 24.45
CA LYS A 260 -29.32 -0.23 24.65
C LYS A 260 -28.83 0.49 25.92
N ASP A 261 -27.69 1.15 25.87
CA ASP A 261 -27.23 2.01 26.97
C ASP A 261 -27.43 3.48 26.58
N MET A 262 -28.53 4.06 27.01
CA MET A 262 -29.00 5.38 26.59
C MET A 262 -28.45 6.54 27.42
N ALA A 263 -27.80 6.25 28.55
CA ALA A 263 -27.58 7.30 29.57
C ALA A 263 -26.46 8.30 29.21
N ASN A 264 -25.50 7.97 28.33
CA ASN A 264 -24.32 8.81 28.04
C ASN A 264 -23.84 8.76 26.61
N LYS A 265 -24.72 8.60 25.63
CA LYS A 265 -24.26 8.54 24.23
C LYS A 265 -23.90 9.92 23.70
N GLN A 266 -22.70 10.02 23.16
CA GLN A 266 -22.21 11.15 22.40
C GLN A 266 -22.91 11.21 21.05
N SER A 267 -23.07 12.39 20.48
CA SER A 267 -23.45 12.53 19.08
C SER A 267 -22.26 12.27 18.17
N VAL A 268 -22.54 11.91 16.93
CA VAL A 268 -21.52 11.71 15.88
C VAL A 268 -21.73 12.75 14.80
N PHE A 269 -20.70 13.53 14.50
CA PHE A 269 -20.66 14.48 13.40
C PHE A 269 -19.76 13.95 12.29
N ILE A 270 -20.32 13.68 11.12
CA ILE A 270 -19.59 13.33 9.92
C ILE A 270 -19.59 14.55 9.01
N VAL A 271 -18.44 15.22 8.92
CA VAL A 271 -18.26 16.45 8.16
C VAL A 271 -17.48 16.14 6.88
N LEU A 272 -18.12 16.36 5.75
CA LEU A 272 -17.63 16.01 4.44
C LEU A 272 -17.59 17.23 3.52
N THR A 273 -16.54 17.35 2.75
CA THR A 273 -16.38 18.43 1.75
C THR A 273 -15.97 17.88 0.40
N ASP A 274 -16.51 18.47 -0.68
CA ASP A 274 -16.09 18.21 -2.06
C ASP A 274 -14.69 18.76 -2.37
N GLU A 275 -14.17 19.63 -1.53
CA GLU A 275 -12.85 20.19 -1.72
C GLU A 275 -11.79 19.29 -1.10
N LEU A 276 -10.59 19.30 -1.70
CA LEU A 276 -9.47 18.55 -1.15
C LEU A 276 -9.03 19.19 0.17
N LEU A 277 -9.14 18.45 1.25
CA LEU A 277 -8.50 18.83 2.50
C LEU A 277 -6.98 18.74 2.33
N THR A 278 -6.27 19.73 2.84
CA THR A 278 -4.80 19.73 2.87
C THR A 278 -4.32 19.29 4.26
N GLU A 279 -3.08 18.83 4.37
CA GLU A 279 -2.45 18.52 5.66
C GLU A 279 -2.49 19.72 6.61
N LYS A 280 -2.35 20.93 6.09
CA LYS A 280 -2.47 22.17 6.87
C LYS A 280 -3.85 22.31 7.52
N HIS A 281 -4.93 22.02 6.80
CA HIS A 281 -6.28 22.03 7.36
C HIS A 281 -6.44 20.94 8.45
N GLN A 282 -5.88 19.77 8.22
CA GLN A 282 -5.88 18.67 9.18
C GLN A 282 -5.16 19.06 10.48
N GLU A 283 -3.97 19.62 10.39
CA GLU A 283 -3.19 20.07 11.55
C GLU A 283 -3.87 21.22 12.31
N GLN A 284 -4.40 22.21 11.60
CA GLN A 284 -5.16 23.29 12.21
C GLN A 284 -6.37 22.79 12.97
N PHE A 285 -7.09 21.80 12.43
CA PHE A 285 -8.23 21.20 13.10
C PHE A 285 -7.81 20.42 14.36
N ILE A 286 -6.76 19.60 14.27
CA ILE A 286 -6.22 18.82 15.38
C ILE A 286 -5.74 19.74 16.52
N ASN A 287 -4.97 20.78 16.20
CA ASN A 287 -4.41 21.70 17.19
C ASN A 287 -5.47 22.53 17.92
N ARG A 288 -6.63 22.72 17.31
CA ARG A 288 -7.75 23.48 17.88
C ARG A 288 -8.77 22.60 18.61
N SER A 289 -8.72 21.28 18.37
CA SER A 289 -9.62 20.32 19.02
C SER A 289 -9.24 20.15 20.49
N THR A 290 -10.24 19.94 21.35
CA THR A 290 -10.03 19.67 22.78
C THR A 290 -10.01 18.18 23.10
N GLY A 291 -10.38 17.31 22.14
CA GLY A 291 -10.46 15.86 22.29
C GLY A 291 -9.24 15.13 21.75
N SER A 292 -9.17 13.84 22.06
CA SER A 292 -8.16 12.96 21.48
C SER A 292 -8.37 12.84 19.99
N SER A 293 -7.37 13.20 19.20
CA SER A 293 -7.41 13.22 17.75
C SER A 293 -6.63 12.04 17.16
N ILE A 294 -7.22 11.42 16.15
CA ILE A 294 -6.60 10.36 15.35
C ILE A 294 -6.38 10.93 13.96
N LYS A 295 -5.11 11.15 13.60
CA LYS A 295 -4.71 11.58 12.27
C LYS A 295 -4.68 10.35 11.35
N LEU A 296 -5.42 10.39 10.23
CA LEU A 296 -5.42 9.36 9.21
C LEU A 296 -4.55 9.83 8.05
N GLU A 297 -3.33 9.31 7.96
CA GLU A 297 -2.32 9.80 7.00
C GLU A 297 -2.56 9.25 5.60
N HIS A 298 -3.06 8.02 5.48
CA HIS A 298 -3.31 7.34 4.22
C HIS A 298 -4.81 7.05 4.02
N HIS A 299 -5.62 8.11 4.00
CA HIS A 299 -7.05 7.96 3.75
C HIS A 299 -7.35 7.97 2.25
N ILE A 300 -8.21 7.06 1.79
CA ILE A 300 -8.62 6.90 0.41
C ILE A 300 -10.08 7.28 0.23
N ASP A 301 -10.29 8.16 -0.72
CA ASP A 301 -11.58 8.49 -1.29
C ASP A 301 -11.52 8.23 -2.80
N SER A 302 -11.70 6.99 -3.18
CA SER A 302 -11.41 6.47 -4.52
C SER A 302 -12.59 6.44 -5.46
N ALA A 303 -13.79 6.80 -4.99
CA ALA A 303 -14.98 6.71 -5.82
C ALA A 303 -15.39 8.09 -6.34
N LEU A 304 -16.13 8.11 -7.46
CA LEU A 304 -16.87 9.29 -7.86
C LEU A 304 -17.86 9.68 -6.75
N GLN A 305 -18.22 10.96 -6.64
CA GLN A 305 -19.03 11.48 -5.54
C GLN A 305 -20.27 10.62 -5.24
N GLU A 306 -21.03 10.22 -6.25
CA GLU A 306 -22.23 9.40 -6.08
C GLU A 306 -21.93 8.04 -5.46
N ASN A 307 -20.80 7.48 -5.81
CA ASN A 307 -20.34 6.17 -5.34
C ASN A 307 -19.67 6.25 -3.94
N SER A 308 -19.05 7.37 -3.60
CA SER A 308 -18.46 7.60 -2.28
C SER A 308 -19.51 7.58 -1.17
N TRP A 309 -20.71 8.06 -1.45
CA TRP A 309 -21.84 7.97 -0.52
C TRP A 309 -22.22 6.52 -0.20
N PHE A 310 -22.19 5.65 -1.21
CA PHE A 310 -22.45 4.23 -0.98
C PHE A 310 -21.36 3.57 -0.11
N ASN A 311 -20.08 3.88 -0.36
CA ASN A 311 -19.00 3.39 0.49
C ASN A 311 -19.15 3.84 1.95
N LEU A 312 -19.53 5.10 2.18
CA LEU A 312 -19.73 5.65 3.50
C LEU A 312 -20.89 5.00 4.25
N LEU A 313 -22.05 4.90 3.58
CA LEU A 313 -23.30 4.47 4.21
C LEU A 313 -23.38 2.95 4.36
N PHE A 314 -22.99 2.19 3.33
CA PHE A 314 -23.07 0.72 3.33
C PHE A 314 -21.78 0.01 3.70
N SER A 315 -20.65 0.73 3.73
CA SER A 315 -19.32 0.16 4.04
C SER A 315 -18.90 -0.98 3.09
N LEU A 316 -19.32 -0.89 1.83
CA LEU A 316 -19.06 -1.86 0.77
C LEU A 316 -18.48 -1.18 -0.47
N PRO A 317 -17.69 -1.92 -1.30
CA PRO A 317 -17.26 -1.45 -2.61
C PRO A 317 -18.43 -1.16 -3.54
N THR A 318 -18.27 -0.15 -4.38
CA THR A 318 -19.35 0.36 -5.26
C THR A 318 -19.83 -0.63 -6.32
N ILE A 319 -19.09 -1.70 -6.58
CA ILE A 319 -19.54 -2.80 -7.46
C ILE A 319 -20.84 -3.45 -6.97
N TYR A 320 -21.15 -3.35 -5.68
CA TYR A 320 -22.38 -3.89 -5.08
C TYR A 320 -23.54 -2.91 -5.06
N GLN A 321 -23.31 -1.61 -5.39
CA GLN A 321 -24.25 -0.54 -5.18
C GLN A 321 -25.63 -0.81 -5.80
N GLU A 322 -25.68 -1.08 -7.10
CA GLU A 322 -26.94 -1.29 -7.82
C GLU A 322 -27.75 -2.44 -7.22
N LYS A 323 -27.10 -3.56 -6.96
CA LYS A 323 -27.78 -4.76 -6.45
C LYS A 323 -28.20 -4.65 -4.98
N ILE A 324 -27.44 -3.92 -4.16
CA ILE A 324 -27.81 -3.69 -2.75
C ILE A 324 -28.93 -2.66 -2.65
N LEU A 325 -28.88 -1.57 -3.42
CA LEU A 325 -29.95 -0.58 -3.43
C LEU A 325 -31.27 -1.15 -3.96
N ALA A 326 -31.22 -2.08 -4.92
CA ALA A 326 -32.39 -2.80 -5.41
C ALA A 326 -33.09 -3.65 -4.32
N GLN A 327 -32.39 -4.03 -3.25
CA GLN A 327 -32.98 -4.75 -2.11
C GLN A 327 -33.78 -3.84 -1.16
N GLN A 328 -33.74 -2.52 -1.34
CA GLN A 328 -34.44 -1.53 -0.51
C GLN A 328 -34.18 -1.68 1.00
N THR A 329 -32.98 -2.13 1.36
CA THR A 329 -32.57 -2.31 2.76
C THR A 329 -31.80 -1.09 3.25
N GLN A 330 -32.01 -0.72 4.51
CA GLN A 330 -31.26 0.36 5.15
C GLN A 330 -29.83 -0.11 5.52
N PRO A 331 -28.84 0.81 5.53
CA PRO A 331 -27.52 0.53 6.08
C PRO A 331 -27.59 0.01 7.51
N LEU A 332 -26.74 -0.94 7.89
CA LEU A 332 -26.76 -1.55 9.24
C LEU A 332 -26.57 -0.53 10.36
N LEU A 333 -25.74 0.48 10.16
CA LEU A 333 -25.59 1.57 11.10
C LEU A 333 -26.94 2.29 11.33
N PHE A 334 -27.72 2.53 10.28
CA PHE A 334 -29.01 3.21 10.36
C PHE A 334 -30.06 2.33 11.04
N GLN A 335 -30.07 1.04 10.76
CA GLN A 335 -30.92 0.08 11.49
C GLN A 335 -30.60 0.08 13.00
N ALA A 336 -29.31 0.15 13.35
CA ALA A 336 -28.89 0.22 14.75
C ALA A 336 -29.30 1.53 15.44
N LEU A 337 -29.20 2.66 14.72
CA LEU A 337 -29.66 3.97 15.23
C LEU A 337 -31.16 3.98 15.47
N GLU A 338 -31.94 3.41 14.55
CA GLU A 338 -33.39 3.28 14.70
C GLU A 338 -33.77 2.42 15.91
N GLN A 339 -33.14 1.27 16.09
CA GLN A 339 -33.35 0.41 17.27
C GLN A 339 -33.04 1.13 18.59
N GLN A 340 -32.07 2.04 18.58
CA GLN A 340 -31.66 2.81 19.76
C GLN A 340 -32.37 4.17 19.88
N GLN A 341 -33.30 4.50 18.97
CA GLN A 341 -34.04 5.76 18.93
C GLN A 341 -33.13 6.98 18.86
N LEU A 342 -32.03 6.90 18.10
CA LEU A 342 -31.08 7.99 17.87
C LEU A 342 -31.42 8.70 16.56
N THR A 343 -31.39 10.02 16.57
CA THR A 343 -31.73 10.87 15.42
C THR A 343 -30.70 10.75 14.29
N ARG A 344 -31.16 10.79 13.06
CA ARG A 344 -30.32 10.81 11.86
C ARG A 344 -30.62 12.10 11.08
N SER A 345 -29.65 12.99 10.98
CA SER A 345 -29.84 14.23 10.23
C SER A 345 -28.82 14.38 9.09
N PHE A 346 -29.27 14.94 7.98
CA PHE A 346 -28.43 15.32 6.86
C PHE A 346 -28.54 16.81 6.58
N THR A 347 -27.43 17.52 6.60
CA THR A 347 -27.40 18.98 6.38
C THR A 347 -26.42 19.30 5.25
N VAL A 348 -26.88 19.99 4.24
CA VAL A 348 -26.05 20.57 3.17
C VAL A 348 -25.84 22.05 3.48
N ILE A 349 -24.59 22.51 3.49
CA ILE A 349 -24.26 23.91 3.77
C ILE A 349 -23.49 24.50 2.61
N GLY A 350 -24.03 25.54 2.02
CA GLY A 350 -23.44 26.29 0.91
C GLY A 350 -24.34 26.40 -0.30
N GLN A 351 -23.92 27.24 -1.26
CA GLN A 351 -24.61 27.40 -2.52
C GLN A 351 -24.22 26.28 -3.48
N GLN A 352 -25.20 25.65 -4.10
CA GLN A 352 -24.95 24.79 -5.24
C GLN A 352 -24.53 25.67 -6.43
N ALA A 353 -23.47 25.29 -7.14
CA ALA A 353 -23.05 25.99 -8.35
C ALA A 353 -24.22 26.11 -9.32
N ASN A 354 -24.55 27.32 -9.73
CA ASN A 354 -25.60 27.63 -10.70
C ASN A 354 -25.29 26.92 -12.03
N THR A 355 -25.89 25.78 -12.26
CA THR A 355 -26.18 25.36 -13.64
C THR A 355 -27.31 26.27 -14.11
N ASN A 356 -27.10 26.97 -15.23
CA ASN A 356 -28.09 27.89 -15.87
C ASN A 356 -29.33 27.15 -16.40
N GLU A 357 -29.94 26.30 -15.61
CA GLU A 357 -31.25 25.72 -15.89
C GLU A 357 -32.24 26.19 -14.83
N VAL A 358 -33.16 26.99 -15.30
CA VAL A 358 -34.34 27.58 -14.62
C VAL A 358 -35.33 26.46 -14.23
N THR A 359 -34.86 25.42 -13.56
CA THR A 359 -35.72 24.51 -12.82
C THR A 359 -35.06 24.21 -11.51
N ALA A 360 -35.62 24.80 -10.45
CA ALA A 360 -35.24 24.58 -9.05
C ALA A 360 -35.54 23.13 -8.65
N ASN A 361 -34.86 22.17 -9.26
CA ASN A 361 -34.82 20.82 -8.76
C ASN A 361 -33.67 20.78 -7.71
N LYS A 362 -34.05 20.83 -6.42
CA LYS A 362 -33.19 20.40 -5.31
C LYS A 362 -32.51 19.13 -5.77
N LYS A 363 -31.18 19.13 -5.84
CA LYS A 363 -30.41 17.90 -6.12
C LYS A 363 -30.75 16.92 -5.00
N THR A 364 -31.69 16.02 -5.26
CA THR A 364 -32.17 15.05 -4.28
C THR A 364 -31.14 13.92 -4.26
N PHE A 365 -30.45 13.77 -3.15
CA PHE A 365 -29.56 12.62 -2.98
C PHE A 365 -30.41 11.35 -2.85
N TRP A 366 -29.99 10.26 -3.48
CA TRP A 366 -30.71 8.98 -3.46
C TRP A 366 -30.95 8.43 -2.05
N PHE A 367 -30.18 8.90 -1.07
CA PHE A 367 -30.24 8.47 0.33
C PHE A 367 -31.03 9.42 1.26
N ASN A 368 -31.65 10.45 0.75
CA ASN A 368 -32.36 11.42 1.60
C ASN A 368 -33.42 10.77 2.50
N ASP A 369 -34.12 9.76 1.97
CA ASP A 369 -35.16 9.05 2.72
C ASP A 369 -34.63 8.17 3.86
N LEU A 370 -33.31 8.01 3.96
CA LEU A 370 -32.67 7.31 5.08
C LEU A 370 -32.53 8.18 6.33
N PHE A 371 -32.68 9.50 6.21
CA PHE A 371 -32.53 10.45 7.31
C PHE A 371 -33.88 10.95 7.81
N ASP A 372 -33.98 11.14 9.12
CA ASP A 372 -35.20 11.66 9.77
C ASP A 372 -35.42 13.13 9.43
N THR A 373 -34.33 13.88 9.26
CA THR A 373 -34.36 15.30 8.87
C THR A 373 -33.31 15.62 7.83
N THR A 374 -33.71 16.35 6.79
CA THR A 374 -32.82 16.88 5.75
C THR A 374 -32.93 18.39 5.70
N THR A 375 -31.81 19.10 5.81
CA THR A 375 -31.77 20.57 5.83
C THR A 375 -30.78 21.11 4.81
N GLN A 376 -31.13 22.19 4.14
CA GLN A 376 -30.22 22.92 3.27
C GLN A 376 -30.07 24.35 3.77
N LEU A 377 -28.83 24.79 3.95
CA LEU A 377 -28.47 26.13 4.40
C LEU A 377 -27.56 26.78 3.35
N THR A 378 -27.79 28.05 3.06
CA THR A 378 -26.95 28.80 2.10
C THR A 378 -25.70 29.36 2.79
N ASP A 379 -25.84 29.82 4.03
CA ASP A 379 -24.79 30.37 4.85
C ASP A 379 -25.03 30.09 6.34
N ILE A 380 -23.99 30.20 7.12
CA ILE A 380 -24.03 30.02 8.58
C ILE A 380 -23.25 31.13 9.29
N SER A 381 -23.65 31.40 10.54
CA SER A 381 -22.88 32.22 11.48
C SER A 381 -22.30 31.32 12.56
N THR A 382 -21.02 31.43 12.85
CA THR A 382 -20.30 30.59 13.80
C THR A 382 -20.96 30.54 15.17
N LEU A 383 -21.31 31.70 15.74
CA LEU A 383 -21.91 31.77 17.11
C LEU A 383 -23.31 31.18 17.17
N VAL A 384 -24.16 31.55 16.23
CA VAL A 384 -25.55 31.04 16.16
C VAL A 384 -25.56 29.54 15.90
N PHE A 385 -24.66 29.06 15.05
CA PHE A 385 -24.59 27.63 14.74
C PHE A 385 -23.96 26.82 15.88
N ALA A 386 -23.01 27.37 16.61
CA ALA A 386 -22.46 26.74 17.81
C ALA A 386 -23.53 26.51 18.90
N ASP A 387 -24.40 27.49 19.11
CA ASP A 387 -25.54 27.35 20.05
C ASP A 387 -26.54 26.27 19.57
N LYS A 388 -26.83 26.24 18.26
CA LYS A 388 -27.65 25.17 17.66
C LYS A 388 -27.04 23.78 17.84
N LEU A 389 -25.71 23.64 17.67
CA LEU A 389 -25.01 22.37 17.84
C LEU A 389 -24.95 21.90 19.31
N ASN A 390 -24.98 22.83 20.27
CA ASN A 390 -25.08 22.51 21.70
C ASN A 390 -26.42 21.89 22.06
N ASN A 391 -27.50 22.31 21.40
CA ASN A 391 -28.88 21.90 21.66
C ASN A 391 -29.40 20.85 20.66
N ILE A 392 -28.52 20.27 19.82
CA ILE A 392 -28.92 19.26 18.84
C ILE A 392 -29.28 17.94 19.54
N GLU A 393 -30.30 17.26 19.03
CA GLU A 393 -30.68 15.92 19.52
C GLU A 393 -29.54 14.92 19.37
N GLN A 394 -29.46 13.96 20.29
CA GLN A 394 -28.44 12.91 20.20
C GLN A 394 -28.64 12.06 18.96
N GLY A 395 -27.55 11.84 18.20
CA GLY A 395 -27.65 11.06 16.98
C GLY A 395 -26.46 11.15 16.07
N LEU A 396 -26.69 10.78 14.82
CA LEU A 396 -25.75 10.86 13.72
C LEU A 396 -26.10 12.07 12.85
N HIS A 397 -25.18 13.01 12.76
CA HIS A 397 -25.31 14.24 11.99
C HIS A 397 -24.32 14.24 10.83
N LEU A 398 -24.83 14.07 9.62
CA LEU A 398 -24.04 14.12 8.39
C LEU A 398 -24.13 15.54 7.83
N ILE A 399 -22.97 16.19 7.68
CA ILE A 399 -22.87 17.57 7.20
C ILE A 399 -22.01 17.56 5.94
N TYR A 400 -22.52 18.16 4.87
CA TYR A 400 -21.88 18.15 3.58
C TYR A 400 -21.72 19.58 3.02
N PHE A 401 -20.52 19.86 2.52
CA PHE A 401 -20.13 21.11 1.88
C PHE A 401 -19.86 20.86 0.39
N PRO A 402 -20.72 21.33 -0.52
CA PRO A 402 -20.46 21.28 -1.96
C PRO A 402 -19.23 22.09 -2.35
N LYS A 403 -18.70 21.84 -3.54
CA LYS A 403 -17.56 22.57 -4.10
C LYS A 403 -17.78 24.11 -4.06
N ASN A 404 -16.70 24.84 -3.87
CA ASN A 404 -16.67 26.30 -3.73
C ASN A 404 -17.33 26.86 -2.44
N ASN A 405 -17.44 26.05 -1.38
CA ASN A 405 -17.96 26.47 -0.09
C ASN A 405 -16.92 26.36 1.05
N GLN A 406 -15.64 26.53 0.74
CA GLN A 406 -14.53 26.47 1.68
C GLN A 406 -14.74 27.38 2.91
N TYR A 407 -15.20 28.62 2.66
CA TYR A 407 -15.45 29.60 3.73
C TYR A 407 -16.55 29.11 4.70
N GLN A 408 -17.62 28.55 4.19
CA GLN A 408 -18.71 27.99 5.03
C GLN A 408 -18.22 26.76 5.82
N PHE A 409 -17.38 25.94 5.21
CA PHE A 409 -16.75 24.81 5.88
C PHE A 409 -15.90 25.27 7.07
N GLU A 410 -15.06 26.29 6.90
CA GLU A 410 -14.24 26.83 7.98
C GLU A 410 -15.09 27.42 9.14
N LEU A 411 -16.14 28.20 8.80
CA LEU A 411 -17.08 28.74 9.80
C LEU A 411 -17.78 27.61 10.58
N PHE A 412 -18.14 26.53 9.90
CA PHE A 412 -18.79 25.38 10.55
C PHE A 412 -17.80 24.65 11.48
N ILE A 413 -16.57 24.42 11.05
CA ILE A 413 -15.53 23.83 11.89
C ILE A 413 -15.32 24.68 13.16
N ASP A 414 -15.29 26.01 13.02
CA ASP A 414 -15.19 26.93 14.15
C ASP A 414 -16.40 26.80 15.10
N ALA A 415 -17.59 26.72 14.55
CA ALA A 415 -18.81 26.53 15.34
C ALA A 415 -18.81 25.19 16.09
N LEU A 416 -18.41 24.12 15.40
CA LEU A 416 -18.34 22.79 15.95
C LEU A 416 -17.31 22.71 17.11
N LEU A 417 -16.11 23.24 16.90
CA LEU A 417 -15.07 23.26 17.94
C LEU A 417 -15.46 24.14 19.13
N LEU A 418 -16.18 25.25 18.90
CA LEU A 418 -16.69 26.09 19.95
C LEU A 418 -17.77 25.35 20.78
N ALA A 419 -18.69 24.66 20.12
CA ALA A 419 -19.70 23.84 20.79
C ALA A 419 -19.07 22.72 21.62
N GLN A 420 -18.03 22.04 21.10
CA GLN A 420 -17.33 20.98 21.84
C GLN A 420 -16.66 21.48 23.17
N LYS A 421 -16.16 22.71 23.16
CA LYS A 421 -15.56 23.32 24.38
C LYS A 421 -16.58 23.56 25.49
N GLN A 422 -17.84 23.70 25.14
CA GLN A 422 -18.93 23.97 26.10
C GLN A 422 -19.59 22.69 26.64
N LYS A 423 -19.36 21.53 25.95
CA LYS A 423 -19.93 20.24 26.34
C LYS A 423 -19.05 19.53 27.38
N THR A 424 -19.69 18.91 28.35
CA THR A 424 -19.02 18.02 29.33
C THR A 424 -18.62 16.69 28.69
N ASN A 425 -19.48 16.15 27.82
CA ASN A 425 -19.21 14.93 27.03
C ASN A 425 -18.92 15.33 25.58
N GLN A 426 -17.70 15.09 25.16
CA GLN A 426 -17.28 15.40 23.79
C GLN A 426 -17.91 14.43 22.77
N ASP A 427 -18.30 14.96 21.63
CA ASP A 427 -18.87 14.19 20.53
C ASP A 427 -17.77 13.52 19.68
N ILE A 428 -18.17 12.52 18.91
CA ILE A 428 -17.31 11.89 17.90
C ILE A 428 -17.39 12.75 16.64
N ILE A 429 -16.23 13.13 16.09
CA ILE A 429 -16.18 13.98 14.92
C ILE A 429 -15.29 13.34 13.86
N TRP A 430 -15.85 13.11 12.67
CA TRP A 430 -15.13 12.71 11.47
C TRP A 430 -15.07 13.88 10.49
N VAL A 431 -13.88 14.16 9.94
CA VAL A 431 -13.70 15.19 8.91
C VAL A 431 -12.89 14.60 7.78
N SER A 432 -13.43 14.63 6.55
CA SER A 432 -12.74 14.19 5.35
C SER A 432 -13.28 14.88 4.09
N SER A 433 -12.54 14.80 2.99
CA SER A 433 -13.09 15.04 1.68
C SER A 433 -13.99 13.89 1.24
N ILE A 434 -14.91 14.14 0.31
CA ILE A 434 -15.74 13.11 -0.31
C ILE A 434 -15.89 13.37 -1.81
N GLY A 435 -15.68 12.33 -2.60
CA GLY A 435 -15.86 12.36 -4.04
C GLY A 435 -14.66 12.95 -4.79
N ASN A 436 -14.40 12.41 -5.96
CA ASN A 436 -13.41 12.89 -6.90
C ASN A 436 -13.97 12.87 -8.29
N SER A 437 -13.79 13.98 -9.03
CA SER A 437 -14.15 14.04 -10.42
C SER A 437 -13.07 13.46 -11.35
N ASP A 438 -11.81 13.45 -10.92
CA ASP A 438 -10.67 13.11 -11.75
C ASP A 438 -9.96 11.85 -11.30
N PHE A 439 -9.51 11.05 -12.29
CA PHE A 439 -8.74 9.83 -12.06
C PHE A 439 -7.46 10.10 -11.26
N ASN A 440 -6.68 11.14 -11.63
CA ASN A 440 -5.43 11.48 -10.97
C ASN A 440 -5.63 11.86 -9.50
N THR A 441 -6.72 12.58 -9.18
CA THR A 441 -7.04 12.94 -7.79
C THR A 441 -7.53 11.74 -6.97
N SER A 442 -8.06 10.69 -7.62
CA SER A 442 -8.43 9.44 -6.94
C SER A 442 -7.23 8.65 -6.45
N LEU A 443 -6.07 8.81 -7.10
CA LEU A 443 -4.81 8.15 -6.74
C LEU A 443 -4.09 8.85 -5.59
N SER A 444 -4.42 10.12 -5.29
CA SER A 444 -3.75 10.88 -4.23
C SER A 444 -4.20 10.42 -2.83
N ILE A 445 -3.25 10.44 -1.90
CA ILE A 445 -3.53 10.31 -0.48
C ILE A 445 -4.22 11.59 -0.01
N LYS A 446 -5.27 11.43 0.79
CA LYS A 446 -6.03 12.56 1.34
C LYS A 446 -5.99 12.52 2.86
N PRO A 447 -5.83 13.69 3.51
CA PRO A 447 -5.90 13.74 4.95
C PRO A 447 -7.36 13.55 5.42
N ALA A 448 -7.52 12.81 6.52
CA ALA A 448 -8.78 12.73 7.25
C ALA A 448 -8.50 12.72 8.76
N VAL A 449 -9.47 13.15 9.56
CA VAL A 449 -9.33 13.24 11.01
C VAL A 449 -10.53 12.58 11.67
N LEU A 450 -10.26 11.80 12.71
CA LEU A 450 -11.27 11.30 13.62
C LEU A 450 -10.97 11.82 15.04
N ILE A 451 -11.85 12.59 15.62
CA ILE A 451 -11.85 12.87 17.05
C ILE A 451 -12.73 11.81 17.71
N TYR A 452 -12.11 11.04 18.57
CA TYR A 452 -12.80 9.99 19.31
C TYR A 452 -12.51 10.13 20.79
N PRO A 453 -13.49 10.58 21.61
CA PRO A 453 -13.31 10.77 23.05
C PRO A 453 -12.86 9.50 23.77
N ASN A 454 -12.10 9.67 24.85
CA ASN A 454 -11.59 8.57 25.68
C ASN A 454 -10.61 7.61 24.97
N THR A 455 -9.98 8.05 23.88
CA THR A 455 -8.87 7.35 23.23
C THR A 455 -7.58 8.14 23.37
N THR A 456 -6.45 7.54 23.06
CA THR A 456 -5.17 8.27 22.97
C THR A 456 -5.01 8.90 21.58
N SER A 457 -4.54 10.15 21.53
CA SER A 457 -4.17 10.77 20.25
C SER A 457 -3.06 9.98 19.58
N ARG A 458 -3.22 9.70 18.30
CA ARG A 458 -2.27 8.90 17.52
C ARG A 458 -2.38 9.16 16.03
N ASN A 459 -1.32 8.81 15.32
CA ASN A 459 -1.31 8.77 13.86
C ASN A 459 -1.57 7.34 13.39
N ILE A 460 -2.43 7.19 12.39
CA ILE A 460 -2.70 5.93 11.69
C ILE A 460 -2.07 6.03 10.30
N GLU A 461 -0.94 5.33 10.14
CA GLU A 461 -0.24 5.21 8.86
C GLU A 461 -0.82 4.11 7.95
N THR A 462 -1.66 3.25 8.50
CA THR A 462 -2.33 2.18 7.75
C THR A 462 -3.40 2.78 6.83
N LEU A 463 -3.58 2.17 5.68
CA LEU A 463 -4.60 2.56 4.70
C LEU A 463 -6.00 2.57 5.31
N THR A 464 -6.74 3.66 5.10
CA THR A 464 -8.12 3.84 5.60
C THR A 464 -9.04 4.34 4.49
N SER A 465 -10.34 4.12 4.63
CA SER A 465 -11.37 4.58 3.67
C SER A 465 -12.67 4.93 4.38
N HIS A 466 -13.61 5.54 3.64
CA HIS A 466 -14.97 5.80 4.14
C HIS A 466 -15.70 4.51 4.57
N MET A 467 -15.36 3.35 4.02
CA MET A 467 -15.93 2.06 4.43
C MET A 467 -15.63 1.70 5.89
N ASP A 468 -14.62 2.31 6.51
CA ASP A 468 -14.20 2.00 7.87
C ASP A 468 -15.05 2.67 8.95
N LEU A 469 -15.83 3.68 8.57
CA LEU A 469 -16.60 4.46 9.53
C LEU A 469 -17.73 3.64 10.16
N GLN A 470 -18.54 2.94 9.36
CA GLN A 470 -19.65 2.14 9.87
C GLN A 470 -19.21 1.06 10.87
N PRO A 471 -18.22 0.17 10.59
CA PRO A 471 -17.80 -0.83 11.57
C PRO A 471 -17.16 -0.21 12.82
N THR A 472 -16.52 0.95 12.70
CA THR A 472 -15.97 1.69 13.84
C THR A 472 -17.08 2.20 14.75
N LEU A 473 -18.08 2.86 14.21
CA LEU A 473 -19.20 3.42 14.98
C LEU A 473 -20.08 2.32 15.57
N MET A 474 -20.40 1.28 14.81
CA MET A 474 -21.21 0.18 15.32
C MET A 474 -20.57 -0.50 16.53
N LYS A 475 -19.25 -0.78 16.46
CA LYS A 475 -18.57 -1.49 17.54
C LYS A 475 -18.31 -0.60 18.75
N ASN A 476 -17.82 0.62 18.56
CA ASN A 476 -17.27 1.44 19.65
C ASN A 476 -18.26 2.49 20.17
N TRP A 477 -19.17 2.97 19.33
CA TRP A 477 -20.19 3.97 19.74
C TRP A 477 -21.51 3.30 20.15
N LEU A 478 -22.00 2.36 19.32
CA LEU A 478 -23.30 1.70 19.55
C LEU A 478 -23.17 0.40 20.35
N SER A 479 -21.94 -0.04 20.66
CA SER A 479 -21.65 -1.29 21.38
C SER A 479 -22.35 -2.52 20.79
N CYS A 480 -22.45 -2.55 19.44
CA CYS A 480 -23.03 -3.68 18.76
C CYS A 480 -22.09 -4.89 18.80
N SER A 481 -22.55 -5.96 19.43
CA SER A 481 -21.86 -7.24 19.47
C SER A 481 -22.33 -8.10 18.29
N LEU A 482 -21.60 -8.02 17.19
CA LEU A 482 -21.83 -8.88 16.03
C LEU A 482 -21.03 -10.18 16.22
N THR A 483 -21.39 -10.94 17.28
CA THR A 483 -20.58 -12.02 17.85
C THR A 483 -20.62 -13.34 17.08
N GLU A 484 -21.43 -13.46 16.05
CA GLU A 484 -21.36 -14.63 15.19
C GLU A 484 -20.16 -14.52 14.24
N PRO A 485 -19.27 -15.52 14.17
CA PRO A 485 -18.03 -15.45 13.37
C PRO A 485 -18.28 -15.21 11.88
N ASN A 486 -19.50 -15.39 11.41
CA ASN A 486 -19.89 -15.20 10.01
C ASN A 486 -20.54 -13.83 9.72
N THR A 487 -20.95 -13.05 10.73
CA THR A 487 -21.78 -11.83 10.52
C THR A 487 -20.97 -10.53 10.49
N VAL A 488 -19.90 -10.39 11.27
CA VAL A 488 -19.11 -9.14 11.34
C VAL A 488 -18.41 -8.81 10.03
N ASN A 489 -17.97 -9.83 9.30
CA ASN A 489 -17.30 -9.67 8.01
C ASN A 489 -18.27 -9.71 6.82
N ALA A 490 -19.53 -10.13 7.05
CA ALA A 490 -20.50 -10.36 5.98
C ALA A 490 -21.23 -9.09 5.50
N TYR A 491 -21.13 -7.97 6.21
CA TYR A 491 -21.84 -6.75 5.88
C TYR A 491 -20.93 -5.55 5.59
N SER A 492 -19.63 -5.68 5.79
CA SER A 492 -18.69 -4.57 5.64
C SER A 492 -17.36 -5.05 5.09
N SER A 493 -16.85 -4.35 4.10
CA SER A 493 -15.47 -4.47 3.64
C SER A 493 -14.53 -3.53 4.42
N GLY A 494 -15.09 -2.64 5.23
CA GLY A 494 -14.35 -1.77 6.14
C GLY A 494 -13.81 -2.49 7.35
N ALA A 495 -12.97 -1.79 8.12
CA ALA A 495 -12.40 -2.27 9.37
C ALA A 495 -12.57 -1.24 10.48
N ASN A 496 -12.51 -1.69 11.74
CA ASN A 496 -12.56 -0.78 12.88
C ASN A 496 -11.26 0.02 12.99
N LEU A 497 -11.34 1.34 12.84
CA LEU A 497 -10.21 2.28 12.88
C LEU A 497 -9.42 2.23 14.20
N LEU A 498 -10.05 1.83 15.31
CA LEU A 498 -9.38 1.74 16.60
C LEU A 498 -8.51 0.48 16.75
N THR A 499 -8.70 -0.54 15.88
CA THR A 499 -8.00 -1.84 15.92
C THR A 499 -7.51 -2.30 14.55
N LEU A 500 -7.02 -1.38 13.72
CA LEU A 500 -6.52 -1.70 12.38
C LEU A 500 -5.30 -2.63 12.43
N LYS A 501 -5.26 -3.57 11.49
CA LYS A 501 -4.08 -4.37 11.20
C LYS A 501 -3.12 -3.56 10.33
N LYS A 502 -1.81 -3.79 10.48
CA LYS A 502 -0.82 -3.35 9.50
C LYS A 502 -1.11 -4.04 8.17
N ASP A 503 -0.57 -3.61 7.08
CA ASP A 503 -0.67 -4.24 5.74
C ASP A 503 -2.12 -4.53 5.30
N ARG A 504 -2.76 -3.49 4.81
CA ARG A 504 -4.15 -3.54 4.38
C ARG A 504 -4.27 -3.14 2.91
N VAL A 505 -5.07 -3.89 2.18
CA VAL A 505 -5.49 -3.58 0.81
C VAL A 505 -6.93 -3.09 0.83
N ILE A 506 -7.22 -2.07 0.03
CA ILE A 506 -8.58 -1.58 -0.22
C ILE A 506 -8.81 -1.57 -1.74
N ALA A 507 -9.95 -2.06 -2.17
CA ALA A 507 -10.35 -2.00 -3.56
C ALA A 507 -11.73 -1.38 -3.73
N ASN A 508 -11.90 -0.62 -4.81
CA ASN A 508 -13.16 0.00 -5.16
C ASN A 508 -13.32 0.11 -6.67
N THR A 509 -14.54 0.20 -7.16
CA THR A 509 -14.78 0.47 -8.57
C THR A 509 -14.76 1.97 -8.86
N ILE A 510 -14.17 2.35 -9.98
CA ILE A 510 -14.06 3.71 -10.44
C ILE A 510 -14.33 3.75 -11.95
N LYS A 511 -15.34 4.53 -12.40
CA LYS A 511 -15.72 4.58 -13.82
C LYS A 511 -15.87 3.17 -14.43
N ASN A 512 -15.02 2.85 -15.39
CA ASN A 512 -15.03 1.61 -16.15
C ASN A 512 -14.01 0.57 -15.66
N GLY A 513 -13.61 0.64 -14.40
CA GLY A 513 -12.59 -0.26 -13.87
C GLY A 513 -12.62 -0.40 -12.36
N MET A 514 -11.61 -1.03 -11.85
CA MET A 514 -11.37 -1.24 -10.43
C MET A 514 -10.04 -0.60 -10.03
N MET A 515 -10.04 0.13 -8.93
CA MET A 515 -8.83 0.65 -8.31
C MET A 515 -8.53 -0.13 -7.04
N VAL A 516 -7.31 -0.59 -6.93
CA VAL A 516 -6.78 -1.32 -5.78
C VAL A 516 -5.67 -0.51 -5.15
N PHE A 517 -5.67 -0.42 -3.85
CA PHE A 517 -4.70 0.38 -3.09
C PHE A 517 -4.05 -0.44 -1.99
N ASN A 518 -2.75 -0.28 -1.85
CA ASN A 518 -2.03 -0.52 -0.61
C ASN A 518 -1.44 0.82 -0.10
N LYS A 519 -0.59 0.79 0.93
CA LYS A 519 0.01 2.00 1.51
C LYS A 519 0.76 2.83 0.45
N ASP A 520 1.55 2.19 -0.40
CA ASP A 520 2.54 2.83 -1.26
C ASP A 520 2.18 2.83 -2.75
N LYS A 521 1.31 1.90 -3.17
CA LYS A 521 0.98 1.66 -4.58
C LYS A 521 -0.53 1.62 -4.82
N SER A 522 -0.90 1.80 -6.06
CA SER A 522 -2.25 1.55 -6.55
C SER A 522 -2.20 0.85 -7.91
N VAL A 523 -3.20 0.01 -8.17
CA VAL A 523 -3.38 -0.69 -9.44
C VAL A 523 -4.75 -0.35 -9.98
N PHE A 524 -4.81 0.14 -11.21
CA PHE A 524 -6.05 0.30 -11.95
C PHE A 524 -6.24 -0.88 -12.90
N ILE A 525 -7.41 -1.48 -12.90
CA ILE A 525 -7.78 -2.60 -13.76
C ILE A 525 -8.98 -2.15 -14.58
N ASP A 526 -8.84 -2.14 -15.90
CA ASP A 526 -9.95 -1.83 -16.81
C ASP A 526 -10.91 -3.02 -17.01
N GLN A 527 -12.02 -2.80 -17.71
CA GLN A 527 -13.02 -3.84 -18.02
C GLN A 527 -12.49 -4.96 -18.93
N ASN A 528 -11.40 -4.71 -19.65
CA ASN A 528 -10.77 -5.69 -20.56
C ASN A 528 -9.73 -6.53 -19.82
N GLY A 529 -9.49 -6.25 -18.53
CA GLY A 529 -8.48 -6.93 -17.72
C GLY A 529 -7.05 -6.40 -17.92
N ASN A 530 -6.88 -5.31 -18.68
CA ASN A 530 -5.61 -4.60 -18.68
C ASN A 530 -5.45 -3.85 -17.38
N PHE A 531 -4.24 -3.78 -16.87
CA PHE A 531 -3.99 -3.08 -15.62
C PHE A 531 -2.69 -2.28 -15.68
N GLU A 532 -2.70 -1.17 -14.94
CA GLU A 532 -1.59 -0.26 -14.78
C GLU A 532 -1.34 -0.07 -13.28
N SER A 533 -0.07 -0.05 -12.91
CA SER A 533 0.37 0.15 -11.53
C SER A 533 0.95 1.55 -11.36
N TYR A 534 0.70 2.15 -10.20
CA TYR A 534 1.10 3.51 -9.89
C TYR A 534 1.73 3.59 -8.51
N SER A 535 2.85 4.31 -8.38
CA SER A 535 3.35 4.75 -7.08
C SER A 535 2.46 5.87 -6.52
N ARG A 536 2.25 5.88 -5.21
CA ARG A 536 1.43 6.87 -4.50
C ARG A 536 2.21 7.76 -3.56
N GLN A 537 3.51 7.56 -3.45
CA GLN A 537 4.35 8.25 -2.47
C GLN A 537 4.66 9.70 -2.85
N LEU A 538 4.52 10.04 -4.12
CA LEU A 538 4.74 11.40 -4.62
C LEU A 538 3.42 12.09 -4.94
N ALA A 539 3.44 13.42 -4.97
CA ALA A 539 2.25 14.24 -5.24
C ALA A 539 1.56 13.93 -6.59
N ALA A 540 2.28 13.33 -7.53
CA ALA A 540 1.75 12.84 -8.79
C ALA A 540 1.93 11.33 -8.89
N PRO A 541 0.88 10.56 -9.24
CA PRO A 541 1.00 9.13 -9.44
C PRO A 541 1.87 8.84 -10.65
N ILE A 542 2.77 7.89 -10.51
CA ILE A 542 3.73 7.52 -11.53
C ILE A 542 3.49 6.09 -11.93
N VAL A 543 3.41 5.85 -13.25
CA VAL A 543 3.22 4.52 -13.80
C VAL A 543 4.45 3.66 -13.51
N GLU A 544 4.22 2.49 -12.94
CA GLU A 544 5.25 1.51 -12.60
C GLU A 544 5.05 0.19 -13.33
N ASN A 545 5.99 -0.74 -13.09
CA ASN A 545 5.85 -2.11 -13.54
C ASN A 545 4.61 -2.76 -12.93
N SER A 546 3.98 -3.63 -13.70
CA SER A 546 2.73 -4.31 -13.34
C SER A 546 2.83 -5.06 -12.02
N ASP A 547 2.06 -4.65 -11.02
CA ASP A 547 1.96 -5.31 -9.72
C ASP A 547 0.78 -6.29 -9.69
N PHE A 548 1.02 -7.50 -10.16
CA PHE A 548 0.02 -8.58 -10.17
C PHE A 548 -0.46 -8.98 -8.77
N PRO A 549 0.41 -9.09 -7.76
CA PRO A 549 -0.03 -9.41 -6.41
C PRO A 549 -1.07 -8.45 -5.88
N LEU A 550 -0.81 -7.14 -5.97
CA LEU A 550 -1.75 -6.13 -5.51
C LEU A 550 -3.08 -6.18 -6.27
N MET A 551 -3.02 -6.43 -7.59
CA MET A 551 -4.22 -6.63 -8.41
C MET A 551 -5.12 -7.72 -7.81
N ILE A 552 -4.54 -8.84 -7.42
CA ILE A 552 -5.28 -9.99 -6.94
C ILE A 552 -5.76 -9.81 -5.52
N ASP A 553 -4.98 -9.20 -4.67
CA ASP A 553 -5.43 -8.82 -3.34
C ASP A 553 -6.68 -7.94 -3.44
N GLY A 554 -6.74 -7.04 -4.43
CA GLY A 554 -7.92 -6.24 -4.72
C GLY A 554 -9.13 -7.07 -5.16
N VAL A 555 -8.93 -8.03 -6.04
CA VAL A 555 -10.00 -8.95 -6.46
C VAL A 555 -10.51 -9.78 -5.27
N ASN A 556 -9.60 -10.31 -4.45
CA ASN A 556 -9.94 -11.06 -3.24
C ASN A 556 -10.67 -10.18 -2.21
N PHE A 557 -10.26 -8.91 -2.05
CA PHE A 557 -10.94 -7.94 -1.20
C PHE A 557 -12.40 -7.76 -1.62
N ILE A 558 -12.67 -7.61 -2.91
CA ILE A 558 -14.03 -7.49 -3.44
C ILE A 558 -14.79 -8.81 -3.28
N LYS A 559 -14.21 -9.93 -3.70
CA LYS A 559 -14.86 -11.25 -3.62
C LYS A 559 -15.21 -11.69 -2.19
N LYS A 560 -14.50 -11.20 -1.20
CA LYS A 560 -14.72 -11.56 0.20
C LYS A 560 -16.18 -11.40 0.64
N TYR A 561 -16.83 -10.32 0.25
CA TYR A 561 -18.24 -10.09 0.58
C TYR A 561 -19.18 -11.10 -0.11
N SER A 562 -18.93 -11.46 -1.37
CA SER A 562 -19.76 -12.41 -2.12
C SER A 562 -19.55 -13.86 -1.68
N GLN A 563 -18.36 -14.23 -1.22
CA GLN A 563 -18.04 -15.60 -0.81
C GLN A 563 -18.59 -15.96 0.58
N MET A 564 -18.76 -15.01 1.48
CA MET A 564 -19.19 -15.26 2.85
C MET A 564 -20.64 -15.74 2.99
N ASN A 565 -21.47 -15.49 2.01
CA ASN A 565 -22.89 -15.82 2.05
C ASN A 565 -23.28 -17.02 1.14
N SER A 566 -22.30 -17.72 0.57
CA SER A 566 -22.52 -18.92 -0.25
C SER A 566 -22.40 -20.24 0.52
N LYS A 567 -22.23 -20.17 1.86
CA LYS A 567 -22.15 -21.36 2.74
C LYS A 567 -23.41 -21.56 3.56
#